data_0c74313d7e4c438895f1c6a88ecc3387
#
_entry.id   0c74313d7e4c438895f1c6a88ecc3387
#
_cell.length_a   1.000
_cell.length_b   1.000
_cell.length_c   1.000
_cell.angle_alpha   90.00
_cell.angle_beta   90.00
_cell.angle_gamma   90.00
#
_symmetry.space_group_name_H-M   'P 1'
#
loop_
_entity.id
_entity.type
_entity.pdbx_description
1 polymer ?
#
loop_
_entity_poly.entity_id
_entity_poly.type
_entity_poly.pdbx_seq_one_letter_code
_entity_poly.pdbx_strand_id
1 'polypeptide(L)'
;MRRGVVMRQTQMHLTGEDRVLVDEIRSKGLHQAREVNRAHVLSCLDRGVPEAQIMAVLGVGRTAVWRARAAYLQGGVDLAVFDMARSGRPRQYGTDEEARVTALACTTPPEGTQRWTIVQLERAARQEPGLSHVSRETVRRMLKKTISSPGAG
;
A
#
# COMPACT_ATOMS: atom_id res chain seq x y z
N MET A 1 -27.79 19.58 -40.48
CA MET A 1 -27.93 19.64 -39.01
C MET A 1 -26.77 18.90 -38.37
N ARG A 2 -25.83 19.64 -37.85
CA ARG A 2 -24.77 19.04 -37.00
C ARG A 2 -25.35 18.78 -35.64
N ARG A 3 -25.54 17.53 -35.28
CA ARG A 3 -25.85 17.17 -33.90
C ARG A 3 -24.62 17.54 -33.07
N GLY A 4 -24.74 18.60 -32.28
CA GLY A 4 -23.74 18.92 -31.28
C GLY A 4 -23.55 17.73 -30.37
N VAL A 5 -22.37 17.16 -30.36
CA VAL A 5 -21.98 16.22 -29.32
C VAL A 5 -22.00 17.03 -28.04
N VAL A 6 -23.06 16.86 -27.25
CA VAL A 6 -23.09 17.34 -25.87
C VAL A 6 -22.01 16.54 -25.16
N MET A 7 -20.80 17.08 -25.13
CA MET A 7 -19.80 16.61 -24.18
C MET A 7 -20.46 16.74 -22.81
N ARG A 8 -20.80 15.63 -22.21
CA ARG A 8 -21.13 15.58 -20.77
C ARG A 8 -19.86 16.00 -20.04
N GLN A 9 -19.69 17.31 -19.89
CA GLN A 9 -18.79 17.85 -18.88
C GLN A 9 -19.40 17.45 -17.54
N THR A 10 -18.93 16.36 -17.02
CA THR A 10 -19.24 15.98 -15.65
C THR A 10 -18.43 16.93 -14.77
N GLN A 11 -19.01 18.04 -14.45
CA GLN A 11 -18.43 19.05 -13.58
C GLN A 11 -18.24 18.43 -12.19
N MET A 12 -17.02 18.52 -11.70
CA MET A 12 -16.66 18.16 -10.34
C MET A 12 -16.30 19.45 -9.60
N HIS A 13 -16.84 19.60 -8.40
CA HIS A 13 -16.50 20.73 -7.54
C HIS A 13 -16.02 20.22 -6.19
N LEU A 14 -14.93 20.78 -5.71
CA LEU A 14 -14.40 20.52 -4.38
C LEU A 14 -15.25 21.28 -3.34
N THR A 15 -15.41 20.68 -2.17
CA THR A 15 -15.93 21.41 -1.01
C THR A 15 -14.93 22.48 -0.56
N GLY A 16 -15.36 23.45 0.27
CA GLY A 16 -14.45 24.46 0.79
C GLY A 16 -13.28 23.88 1.58
N GLU A 17 -13.55 22.89 2.42
CA GLU A 17 -12.51 22.17 3.19
C GLU A 17 -11.55 21.39 2.29
N ASP A 18 -12.09 20.67 1.32
CA ASP A 18 -11.29 19.90 0.37
C ASP A 18 -10.41 20.80 -0.50
N ARG A 19 -10.91 21.98 -0.85
CA ARG A 19 -10.13 22.98 -1.62
C ARG A 19 -8.92 23.46 -0.83
N VAL A 20 -9.06 23.75 0.45
CA VAL A 20 -7.97 24.13 1.34
C VAL A 20 -6.95 22.98 1.44
N LEU A 21 -7.41 21.76 1.66
CA LEU A 21 -6.55 20.57 1.75
C LEU A 21 -5.77 20.33 0.45
N VAL A 22 -6.43 20.40 -0.69
CA VAL A 22 -5.78 20.26 -2.01
C VAL A 22 -4.72 21.35 -2.23
N ASP A 23 -5.01 22.58 -1.87
CA ASP A 23 -4.06 23.70 -2.00
C ASP A 23 -2.86 23.54 -1.06
N GLU A 24 -3.05 23.00 0.13
CA GLU A 24 -1.96 22.68 1.05
C GLU A 24 -1.05 21.57 0.48
N ILE A 25 -1.60 20.51 -0.06
CA ILE A 25 -0.84 19.43 -0.69
C ILE A 25 -0.01 19.95 -1.88
N ARG A 26 -0.57 20.88 -2.64
CA ARG A 26 0.10 21.48 -3.81
C ARG A 26 1.25 22.42 -3.43
N SER A 27 1.20 23.06 -2.29
CA SER A 27 2.07 24.18 -1.94
C SER A 27 2.96 23.94 -0.73
N LYS A 28 2.66 22.99 0.12
CA LYS A 28 3.35 22.78 1.40
C LYS A 28 3.64 21.31 1.66
N GLY A 29 4.68 21.06 2.44
CA GLY A 29 5.02 19.76 2.96
C GLY A 29 5.77 18.86 2.00
N LEU A 30 6.12 17.67 2.48
CA LEU A 30 6.76 16.61 1.72
C LEU A 30 5.69 15.63 1.21
N HIS A 31 5.47 15.65 -0.09
CA HIS A 31 4.53 14.73 -0.76
C HIS A 31 5.21 14.04 -1.93
N GLN A 32 4.75 12.85 -2.26
CA GLN A 32 5.21 12.17 -3.46
C GLN A 32 4.74 12.92 -4.71
N ALA A 33 5.55 12.93 -5.76
CA ALA A 33 5.23 13.64 -7.01
C ALA A 33 3.84 13.28 -7.56
N ARG A 34 3.46 12.00 -7.46
CA ARG A 34 2.13 11.52 -7.89
C ARG A 34 0.97 12.06 -7.05
N GLU A 35 1.18 12.29 -5.76
CA GLU A 35 0.17 12.89 -4.88
C GLU A 35 -0.03 14.36 -5.24
N VAL A 36 1.04 15.09 -5.44
CA VAL A 36 1.01 16.49 -5.89
C VAL A 36 0.34 16.62 -7.25
N ASN A 37 0.66 15.74 -8.19
CA ASN A 37 0.02 15.74 -9.51
C ASN A 37 -1.49 15.48 -9.43
N ARG A 38 -1.92 14.54 -8.61
CA ARG A 38 -3.35 14.27 -8.38
C ARG A 38 -4.06 15.46 -7.75
N ALA A 39 -3.42 16.13 -6.78
CA ALA A 39 -3.94 17.35 -6.20
C ALA A 39 -4.09 18.47 -7.25
N HIS A 40 -3.13 18.61 -8.16
CA HIS A 40 -3.23 19.55 -9.28
C HIS A 40 -4.39 19.19 -10.22
N VAL A 41 -4.58 17.93 -10.53
CA VAL A 41 -5.72 17.46 -11.35
C VAL A 41 -7.04 17.85 -10.70
N LEU A 42 -7.21 17.59 -9.42
CA LEU A 42 -8.43 17.94 -8.67
C LEU A 42 -8.67 19.47 -8.67
N SER A 43 -7.63 20.24 -8.43
CA SER A 43 -7.71 21.72 -8.47
C SER A 43 -8.13 22.24 -9.84
N CYS A 44 -7.57 21.67 -10.91
CA CYS A 44 -7.93 22.04 -12.28
C CYS A 44 -9.39 21.68 -12.60
N LEU A 45 -9.84 20.50 -12.19
CA LEU A 45 -11.23 20.07 -12.37
C LEU A 45 -12.21 20.97 -11.62
N ASP A 46 -11.88 21.36 -10.39
CA ASP A 46 -12.69 22.28 -9.60
C ASP A 46 -12.84 23.67 -10.26
N ARG A 47 -11.79 24.13 -10.92
CA ARG A 47 -11.78 25.41 -11.66
C ARG A 47 -12.41 25.32 -13.05
N GLY A 48 -12.87 24.15 -13.47
CA GLY A 48 -13.50 23.97 -14.76
C GLY A 48 -12.49 23.96 -15.94
N VAL A 49 -11.23 23.66 -15.69
CA VAL A 49 -10.22 23.52 -16.75
C VAL A 49 -10.55 22.33 -17.63
N PRO A 50 -10.58 22.49 -18.97
CA PRO A 50 -10.83 21.37 -19.88
C PRO A 50 -9.82 20.23 -19.71
N GLU A 51 -10.29 19.00 -19.85
CA GLU A 51 -9.46 17.79 -19.71
C GLU A 51 -8.20 17.82 -20.59
N ALA A 52 -8.36 18.26 -21.85
CA ALA A 52 -7.24 18.37 -22.78
C ALA A 52 -6.14 19.32 -22.28
N GLN A 53 -6.50 20.42 -21.64
CA GLN A 53 -5.54 21.36 -21.06
C GLN A 53 -4.87 20.79 -19.82
N ILE A 54 -5.59 20.07 -18.96
CA ILE A 54 -5.02 19.38 -17.79
C ILE A 54 -3.96 18.38 -18.26
N MET A 55 -4.28 17.58 -19.24
CA MET A 55 -3.34 16.60 -19.83
C MET A 55 -2.08 17.27 -20.40
N ALA A 56 -2.25 18.35 -21.13
CA ALA A 56 -1.14 19.06 -21.76
C ALA A 56 -0.22 19.74 -20.72
N VAL A 57 -0.79 20.39 -19.72
CA VAL A 57 -0.04 21.16 -18.72
C VAL A 57 0.64 20.26 -17.71
N LEU A 58 -0.06 19.25 -17.19
CA LEU A 58 0.47 18.37 -16.15
C LEU A 58 1.21 17.15 -16.71
N GLY A 59 1.14 16.91 -18.02
CA GLY A 59 1.76 15.74 -18.64
C GLY A 59 1.16 14.40 -18.18
N VAL A 60 -0.13 14.40 -17.85
CA VAL A 60 -0.86 13.21 -17.41
C VAL A 60 -1.77 12.69 -18.51
N GLY A 61 -2.08 11.39 -18.49
CA GLY A 61 -3.00 10.78 -19.43
C GLY A 61 -4.46 10.98 -19.04
N ARG A 62 -5.36 10.79 -20.00
CA ARG A 62 -6.82 10.85 -19.79
C ARG A 62 -7.27 9.95 -18.64
N THR A 63 -6.74 8.74 -18.55
CA THR A 63 -7.06 7.79 -17.49
C THR A 63 -6.73 8.33 -16.11
N ALA A 64 -5.62 9.06 -15.95
CA ALA A 64 -5.24 9.66 -14.68
C ALA A 64 -6.25 10.73 -14.23
N VAL A 65 -6.70 11.58 -15.14
CA VAL A 65 -7.73 12.59 -14.87
C VAL A 65 -9.06 11.93 -14.47
N TRP A 66 -9.48 10.92 -15.21
CA TRP A 66 -10.70 10.17 -14.92
C TRP A 66 -10.66 9.46 -13.57
N ARG A 67 -9.55 8.81 -13.25
CA ARG A 67 -9.36 8.11 -11.97
C ARG A 67 -9.37 9.07 -10.78
N ALA A 68 -8.71 10.20 -10.89
CA ALA A 68 -8.69 11.21 -9.83
C ALA A 68 -10.10 11.71 -9.54
N ARG A 69 -10.85 12.01 -10.57
CA ARG A 69 -12.23 12.47 -10.45
C ARG A 69 -13.14 11.40 -9.87
N ALA A 70 -13.11 10.18 -10.41
CA ALA A 70 -13.93 9.08 -9.92
C ALA A 70 -13.62 8.77 -8.44
N ALA A 71 -12.35 8.76 -8.06
CA ALA A 71 -11.94 8.53 -6.68
C ALA A 71 -12.42 9.65 -5.74
N TYR A 72 -12.36 10.90 -6.16
CA TYR A 72 -12.88 12.01 -5.37
C TYR A 72 -14.39 11.89 -5.15
N LEU A 73 -15.15 11.58 -6.17
CA LEU A 73 -16.59 11.39 -6.07
C LEU A 73 -16.98 10.19 -5.21
N GLN A 74 -16.12 9.19 -5.14
CA GLN A 74 -16.33 7.98 -4.34
C GLN A 74 -15.95 8.15 -2.87
N GLY A 75 -14.82 8.77 -2.57
CA GLY A 75 -14.26 8.79 -1.22
C GLY A 75 -13.51 10.06 -0.83
N GLY A 76 -13.68 11.17 -1.55
CA GLY A 76 -13.07 12.45 -1.23
C GLY A 76 -11.58 12.55 -1.56
N VAL A 77 -10.91 13.55 -0.98
CA VAL A 77 -9.50 13.87 -1.24
C VAL A 77 -8.57 12.73 -0.83
N ASP A 78 -8.83 12.10 0.30
CA ASP A 78 -7.98 11.02 0.81
C ASP A 78 -7.87 9.87 -0.18
N LEU A 79 -8.99 9.44 -0.75
CA LEU A 79 -9.00 8.38 -1.76
C LEU A 79 -8.43 8.84 -3.10
N ALA A 80 -8.66 10.10 -3.47
CA ALA A 80 -8.24 10.63 -4.77
C ALA A 80 -6.74 10.94 -4.86
N VAL A 81 -6.13 11.42 -3.78
CA VAL A 81 -4.74 11.90 -3.75
C VAL A 81 -3.78 10.86 -3.21
N PHE A 82 -4.10 10.27 -2.06
CA PHE A 82 -3.21 9.36 -1.38
C PHE A 82 -3.34 7.92 -1.89
N ASP A 83 -2.22 7.22 -1.95
CA ASP A 83 -2.26 5.81 -2.26
C ASP A 83 -2.75 5.03 -1.05
N MET A 84 -3.79 4.25 -1.24
CA MET A 84 -4.19 3.28 -0.23
C MET A 84 -3.12 2.19 -0.13
N ALA A 85 -2.78 1.82 1.11
CA ALA A 85 -1.92 0.68 1.35
C ALA A 85 -2.51 -0.55 0.66
N ARG A 86 -1.76 -1.11 -0.29
CA ARG A 86 -2.15 -2.37 -0.91
C ARG A 86 -2.00 -3.46 0.15
N SER A 87 -3.03 -4.27 0.33
CA SER A 87 -3.01 -5.40 1.27
C SER A 87 -1.90 -6.41 0.98
N GLY A 88 -1.33 -6.39 -0.22
CA GLY A 88 -0.29 -7.31 -0.64
C GLY A 88 -0.80 -8.77 -0.72
N ARG A 89 0.13 -9.68 -0.93
CA ARG A 89 -0.17 -11.11 -0.84
C ARG A 89 -0.52 -11.47 0.60
N PRO A 90 -1.62 -12.19 0.85
CA PRO A 90 -1.95 -12.65 2.19
C PRO A 90 -0.78 -13.42 2.81
N ARG A 91 -0.52 -13.19 4.09
CA ARG A 91 0.50 -13.95 4.82
C ARG A 91 0.08 -15.41 4.91
N GLN A 92 0.96 -16.30 4.51
CA GLN A 92 0.73 -17.74 4.64
C GLN A 92 0.85 -18.20 6.09
N TYR A 93 1.73 -17.56 6.88
CA TYR A 93 1.97 -17.86 8.28
C TYR A 93 1.73 -16.62 9.14
N GLY A 94 0.98 -16.79 10.22
CA GLY A 94 0.64 -15.74 11.15
C GLY A 94 1.60 -15.65 12.34
N THR A 95 1.21 -14.85 13.31
CA THR A 95 1.98 -14.64 14.55
C THR A 95 2.12 -15.93 15.36
N ASP A 96 1.10 -16.80 15.36
CA ASP A 96 1.12 -18.07 16.09
C ASP A 96 2.17 -19.02 15.53
N GLU A 97 2.27 -19.14 14.21
CA GLU A 97 3.28 -19.95 13.54
C GLU A 97 4.69 -19.41 13.77
N GLU A 98 4.86 -18.08 13.72
CA GLU A 98 6.13 -17.42 14.05
C GLU A 98 6.55 -17.71 15.50
N ALA A 99 5.61 -17.63 16.43
CA ALA A 99 5.85 -17.94 17.85
C ALA A 99 6.25 -19.40 18.06
N ARG A 100 5.63 -20.34 17.37
CA ARG A 100 5.98 -21.78 17.46
C ARG A 100 7.39 -22.04 16.95
N VAL A 101 7.79 -21.47 15.82
CA VAL A 101 9.14 -21.60 15.27
C VAL A 101 10.18 -21.00 16.23
N THR A 102 9.88 -19.85 16.82
CA THR A 102 10.75 -19.21 17.82
C THR A 102 10.88 -20.08 19.08
N ALA A 103 9.78 -20.65 19.57
CA ALA A 103 9.78 -21.55 20.71
C ALA A 103 10.62 -22.80 20.46
N LEU A 104 10.53 -23.40 19.26
CA LEU A 104 11.39 -24.52 18.84
C LEU A 104 12.88 -24.16 18.88
N ALA A 105 13.24 -22.98 18.42
CA ALA A 105 14.64 -22.51 18.43
C ALA A 105 15.19 -22.30 19.84
N CYS A 106 14.31 -22.11 20.82
CA CYS A 106 14.65 -21.96 22.25
C CYS A 106 14.71 -23.30 23.00
N THR A 107 14.29 -24.39 22.40
CA THR A 107 14.34 -25.73 23.00
C THR A 107 15.76 -26.34 22.87
N THR A 108 15.99 -27.45 23.59
CA THR A 108 17.23 -28.21 23.48
C THR A 108 17.42 -28.75 22.05
N PRO A 109 18.58 -28.52 21.44
CA PRO A 109 18.87 -29.08 20.12
C PRO A 109 18.84 -30.61 20.11
N PRO A 110 18.67 -31.26 18.94
CA PRO A 110 18.73 -32.71 18.83
C PRO A 110 20.05 -33.29 19.34
N GLU A 111 20.03 -34.55 19.77
CA GLU A 111 21.22 -35.25 20.22
C GLU A 111 22.36 -35.16 19.19
N GLY A 112 23.57 -34.95 19.70
CA GLY A 112 24.78 -34.80 18.89
C GLY A 112 25.04 -33.40 18.35
N THR A 113 24.20 -32.41 18.66
CA THR A 113 24.39 -31.02 18.26
C THR A 113 24.31 -30.06 19.47
N GLN A 114 25.18 -29.06 19.45
CA GLN A 114 25.19 -28.03 20.52
C GLN A 114 24.24 -26.85 20.21
N ARG A 115 23.84 -26.71 18.96
CA ARG A 115 23.00 -25.62 18.46
C ARG A 115 22.04 -26.12 17.41
N TRP A 116 20.90 -25.45 17.32
CA TRP A 116 19.99 -25.65 16.20
C TRP A 116 20.60 -25.13 14.90
N THR A 117 20.62 -26.00 13.88
CA THR A 117 20.88 -25.57 12.51
C THR A 117 19.55 -25.21 11.81
N ILE A 118 19.61 -24.36 10.80
CA ILE A 118 18.41 -23.99 10.04
C ILE A 118 17.72 -25.20 9.38
N VAL A 119 18.49 -26.20 8.97
CA VAL A 119 17.96 -27.45 8.40
C VAL A 119 17.20 -28.27 9.44
N GLN A 120 17.74 -28.36 10.65
CA GLN A 120 17.09 -29.07 11.77
C GLN A 120 15.81 -28.35 12.20
N LEU A 121 15.82 -27.00 12.27
CA LEU A 121 14.66 -26.21 12.59
C LEU A 121 13.55 -26.36 11.53
N GLU A 122 13.92 -26.37 10.27
CA GLU A 122 12.96 -26.63 9.18
C GLU A 122 12.29 -28.00 9.35
N ARG A 123 13.05 -29.04 9.62
CA ARG A 123 12.52 -30.39 9.84
C ARG A 123 11.61 -30.46 11.05
N ALA A 124 12.03 -29.86 12.17
CA ALA A 124 11.24 -29.83 13.40
C ALA A 124 9.96 -29.01 13.22
N ALA A 125 10.05 -27.85 12.58
CA ALA A 125 8.91 -27.00 12.30
C ALA A 125 7.85 -27.67 11.40
N ARG A 126 8.27 -28.49 10.45
CA ARG A 126 7.35 -29.24 9.58
C ARG A 126 6.52 -30.30 10.31
N GLN A 127 6.92 -30.69 11.52
CA GLN A 127 6.13 -31.57 12.38
C GLN A 127 5.03 -30.82 13.13
N GLU A 128 5.09 -29.50 13.18
CA GLU A 128 4.09 -28.68 13.83
C GLU A 128 2.85 -28.48 12.96
N PRO A 129 1.63 -28.42 13.56
CA PRO A 129 0.41 -28.13 12.81
C PRO A 129 0.48 -26.79 12.08
N GLY A 130 0.08 -26.77 10.83
CA GLY A 130 0.08 -25.57 10.00
C GLY A 130 1.43 -25.18 9.39
N LEU A 131 2.51 -25.89 9.71
CA LEU A 131 3.87 -25.62 9.24
C LEU A 131 4.45 -26.72 8.34
N SER A 132 3.63 -27.67 7.89
CA SER A 132 4.06 -28.83 7.10
C SER A 132 4.82 -28.50 5.82
N HIS A 133 4.59 -27.33 5.25
CA HIS A 133 5.22 -26.86 4.01
C HIS A 133 6.14 -25.66 4.22
N VAL A 134 6.52 -25.35 5.45
CA VAL A 134 7.41 -24.22 5.73
C VAL A 134 8.78 -24.45 5.08
N SER A 135 9.27 -23.41 4.41
CA SER A 135 10.60 -23.44 3.78
C SER A 135 11.68 -22.96 4.76
N ARG A 136 12.91 -23.36 4.48
CA ARG A 136 14.09 -22.94 5.20
C ARG A 136 14.25 -21.42 5.25
N GLU A 137 13.98 -20.76 4.14
CA GLU A 137 14.04 -19.29 4.05
C GLU A 137 12.92 -18.62 4.89
N THR A 138 11.74 -19.22 4.95
CA THR A 138 10.66 -18.72 5.79
C THR A 138 11.03 -18.84 7.28
N VAL A 139 11.58 -19.98 7.71
CA VAL A 139 12.07 -20.17 9.09
C VAL A 139 13.14 -19.13 9.45
N ARG A 140 14.10 -18.90 8.56
CA ARG A 140 15.14 -17.87 8.74
C ARG A 140 14.54 -16.47 8.90
N ARG A 141 13.57 -16.14 8.09
CA ARG A 141 12.87 -14.84 8.13
C ARG A 141 12.11 -14.60 9.42
N MET A 142 11.41 -15.64 9.90
CA MET A 142 10.68 -15.60 11.16
C MET A 142 11.62 -15.34 12.35
N LEU A 143 12.73 -16.05 12.41
CA LEU A 143 13.73 -15.90 13.48
C LEU A 143 14.42 -14.52 13.44
N LYS A 144 14.78 -14.03 12.25
CA LYS A 144 15.38 -12.72 12.07
C LYS A 144 14.43 -11.59 12.54
N LYS A 145 13.17 -11.70 12.25
CA LYS A 145 12.16 -10.73 12.68
C LYS A 145 12.06 -10.66 14.22
N THR A 146 12.11 -11.81 14.87
CA THR A 146 12.06 -11.88 16.33
C THR A 146 13.28 -11.21 16.99
N ILE A 147 14.46 -11.35 16.40
CA ILE A 147 15.70 -10.72 16.88
C ILE A 147 15.69 -9.21 16.63
N SER A 148 15.10 -8.78 15.50
CA SER A 148 15.07 -7.37 15.07
C SER A 148 13.98 -6.52 15.74
N SER A 149 13.02 -7.13 16.43
CA SER A 149 12.04 -6.43 17.26
C SER A 149 12.53 -6.47 18.71
N PRO A 150 13.18 -5.39 19.20
CA PRO A 150 13.41 -5.28 20.63
C PRO A 150 12.04 -5.27 21.28
N GLY A 151 11.80 -6.22 22.17
CA GLY A 151 10.56 -6.32 22.90
C GLY A 151 10.23 -4.96 23.52
N ALA A 152 9.01 -4.47 23.27
CA ALA A 152 8.47 -3.38 24.04
C ALA A 152 8.45 -3.86 25.50
N GLY A 153 9.38 -3.31 26.32
CA GLY A 153 9.37 -3.49 27.76
C GLY A 153 8.19 -2.75 28.36
#